data_035b1952b12175388d3ab8eaf0a638f1
#
_entry.id   035b1952b12175388d3ab8eaf0a638f1
#
_cell.length_a   1.000
_cell.length_b   1.000
_cell.length_c   1.000
_cell.angle_alpha   90.00
_cell.angle_beta   90.00
_cell.angle_gamma   90.00
#
_symmetry.space_group_name_H-M   'P 1'
#
loop_
_entity.id
_entity.type
_entity.pdbx_description
1 polymer ?
#
loop_
_entity_poly.entity_id
_entity_poly.type
_entity_poly.pdbx_seq_one_letter_code
_entity_poly.pdbx_strand_id
1 'polypeptide(L)'
;MKHLILSASLLAMMTGATAAQDVVRMGTEGAYPPFNFIGDDGEITGFERVLGDEMCARAELTCEWVLNDWDSIIPNLTSGNYDTIIAGMSITDERDEVIDFTQAYIPPASSFFVGMEDGIDLGGAVIAAQTNTIQAGYIAAETGATLIEFATPDETIAAVRNGEADAVFADGDFLAPIAAEDPDLDIILEPVQLGGGVGMGMREGDGRIEAFNAAITSMKEDGTLNALITEWFGPEAETW
;
A
#
# COMPACT_ATOMS: atom_id res chain seq x y z
N MET A 1 -51.65 -63.55 18.30
CA MET A 1 -50.84 -62.51 18.98
C MET A 1 -49.84 -61.98 17.98
N LYS A 2 -50.05 -60.78 17.46
CA LYS A 2 -49.23 -60.18 16.42
C LYS A 2 -48.35 -59.11 17.10
N HIS A 3 -47.05 -59.28 17.12
CA HIS A 3 -46.08 -58.30 17.61
C HIS A 3 -45.79 -57.28 16.49
N LEU A 4 -46.18 -56.03 16.70
CA LEU A 4 -45.80 -54.88 15.89
C LEU A 4 -44.45 -54.36 16.40
N ILE A 5 -43.38 -54.43 15.58
CA ILE A 5 -42.08 -53.82 15.84
C ILE A 5 -42.13 -52.44 15.22
N LEU A 6 -42.08 -51.38 16.08
CA LEU A 6 -41.97 -49.99 15.67
C LEU A 6 -40.51 -49.63 15.55
N SER A 7 -40.01 -49.49 14.32
CA SER A 7 -38.64 -49.01 14.06
C SER A 7 -38.64 -47.50 14.08
N ALA A 8 -38.03 -46.89 15.09
CA ALA A 8 -37.81 -45.43 15.19
C ALA A 8 -36.49 -45.10 14.45
N SER A 9 -36.64 -44.49 13.30
CA SER A 9 -35.48 -43.91 12.56
C SER A 9 -35.06 -42.60 13.21
N LEU A 10 -33.89 -42.58 13.83
CA LEU A 10 -33.26 -41.39 14.37
C LEU A 10 -32.63 -40.60 13.23
N LEU A 11 -33.24 -39.52 12.81
CA LEU A 11 -32.68 -38.58 11.82
C LEU A 11 -31.70 -37.67 12.59
N ALA A 12 -30.40 -37.96 12.46
CA ALA A 12 -29.35 -37.09 12.98
C ALA A 12 -29.28 -35.83 12.09
N MET A 13 -29.81 -34.68 12.59
CA MET A 13 -29.56 -33.38 11.99
C MET A 13 -28.12 -33.00 12.33
N MET A 14 -27.22 -33.10 11.34
CA MET A 14 -25.92 -32.44 11.37
C MET A 14 -26.17 -30.93 11.19
N THR A 15 -26.25 -30.18 12.27
CA THR A 15 -26.11 -28.74 12.26
C THR A 15 -24.64 -28.44 11.96
N GLY A 16 -24.32 -28.21 10.70
CA GLY A 16 -23.04 -27.64 10.32
C GLY A 16 -22.96 -26.26 10.97
N ALA A 17 -22.12 -26.09 11.97
CA ALA A 17 -21.72 -24.76 12.43
C ALA A 17 -20.95 -24.14 11.27
N THR A 18 -21.58 -23.21 10.53
CA THR A 18 -20.86 -22.26 9.71
C THR A 18 -20.05 -21.41 10.70
N ALA A 19 -18.74 -21.69 10.81
CA ALA A 19 -17.84 -20.72 11.42
C ALA A 19 -18.05 -19.40 10.67
N ALA A 20 -18.45 -18.35 11.36
CA ALA A 20 -18.40 -17.02 10.79
C ALA A 20 -16.93 -16.81 10.38
N GLN A 21 -16.69 -16.65 9.09
CA GLN A 21 -15.35 -16.33 8.59
C GLN A 21 -15.07 -14.93 9.10
N ASP A 22 -14.03 -14.78 9.93
CA ASP A 22 -13.64 -13.47 10.44
C ASP A 22 -13.31 -12.57 9.25
N VAL A 23 -13.92 -11.39 9.19
CA VAL A 23 -13.68 -10.39 8.13
C VAL A 23 -12.30 -9.81 8.34
N VAL A 24 -11.46 -9.82 7.30
CA VAL A 24 -10.16 -9.17 7.29
C VAL A 24 -10.34 -7.69 6.99
N ARG A 25 -9.93 -6.84 7.91
CA ARG A 25 -10.00 -5.38 7.76
C ARG A 25 -8.69 -4.90 7.15
N MET A 26 -8.77 -4.28 5.97
CA MET A 26 -7.65 -3.83 5.17
C MET A 26 -7.49 -2.32 5.32
N GLY A 27 -6.47 -1.89 6.07
CA GLY A 27 -6.14 -0.48 6.29
C GLY A 27 -5.43 0.11 5.08
N THR A 28 -5.88 1.28 4.63
CA THR A 28 -5.27 2.06 3.55
C THR A 28 -5.38 3.55 3.82
N GLU A 29 -4.50 4.36 3.20
CA GLU A 29 -4.54 5.82 3.38
C GLU A 29 -5.65 6.48 2.56
N GLY A 30 -5.83 6.07 1.30
CA GLY A 30 -6.82 6.64 0.40
C GLY A 30 -6.44 8.03 -0.14
N ALA A 31 -5.15 8.39 -0.15
CA ALA A 31 -4.63 9.69 -0.59
C ALA A 31 -3.39 9.59 -1.50
N TYR A 32 -3.08 8.41 -2.04
CA TYR A 32 -1.85 8.13 -2.79
C TYR A 32 -2.12 7.53 -4.18
N PRO A 33 -2.67 8.31 -5.15
CA PRO A 33 -2.89 7.81 -6.50
C PRO A 33 -1.56 7.52 -7.22
N PRO A 34 -1.48 6.49 -8.09
CA PRO A 34 -2.55 5.56 -8.46
C PRO A 34 -2.67 4.34 -7.55
N PHE A 35 -1.91 4.25 -6.46
CA PHE A 35 -1.93 3.12 -5.52
C PHE A 35 -3.29 2.97 -4.83
N ASN A 36 -3.69 3.97 -4.06
CA ASN A 36 -4.94 4.01 -3.32
C ASN A 36 -5.44 5.45 -3.17
N PHE A 37 -6.70 5.71 -3.47
CA PHE A 37 -7.30 7.04 -3.38
C PHE A 37 -8.82 6.96 -3.28
N ILE A 38 -9.46 8.08 -2.97
CA ILE A 38 -10.92 8.18 -2.96
C ILE A 38 -11.39 8.61 -4.34
N GLY A 39 -12.23 7.79 -4.96
CA GLY A 39 -12.83 8.07 -6.27
C GLY A 39 -13.95 9.12 -6.20
N ASP A 40 -14.45 9.52 -7.36
CA ASP A 40 -15.53 10.52 -7.47
C ASP A 40 -16.85 10.08 -6.81
N ASP A 41 -17.02 8.78 -6.61
CA ASP A 41 -18.17 8.16 -5.91
C ASP A 41 -17.99 8.15 -4.37
N GLY A 42 -16.83 8.58 -3.88
CA GLY A 42 -16.50 8.60 -2.46
C GLY A 42 -15.97 7.25 -1.91
N GLU A 43 -15.77 6.26 -2.79
CA GLU A 43 -15.26 4.94 -2.41
C GLU A 43 -13.73 4.85 -2.61
N ILE A 44 -13.09 3.95 -1.84
CA ILE A 44 -11.66 3.64 -2.01
C ILE A 44 -11.46 2.95 -3.36
N THR A 45 -10.54 3.45 -4.15
CA THR A 45 -10.16 2.91 -5.47
C THR A 45 -8.63 2.94 -5.64
N GLY A 46 -8.14 2.53 -6.82
CA GLY A 46 -6.72 2.48 -7.16
C GLY A 46 -6.21 1.05 -7.34
N PHE A 47 -4.95 0.95 -7.73
CA PHE A 47 -4.25 -0.33 -7.93
C PHE A 47 -4.42 -1.28 -6.74
N GLU A 48 -4.17 -0.79 -5.54
CA GLU A 48 -4.19 -1.61 -4.32
C GLU A 48 -5.60 -2.05 -3.91
N ARG A 49 -6.63 -1.27 -4.26
CA ARG A 49 -8.00 -1.70 -4.07
C ARG A 49 -8.31 -2.93 -4.91
N VAL A 50 -7.97 -2.92 -6.19
CA VAL A 50 -8.20 -4.04 -7.11
C VAL A 50 -7.32 -5.24 -6.72
N LEU A 51 -6.05 -5.01 -6.42
CA LEU A 51 -5.11 -6.02 -5.96
C LEU A 51 -5.60 -6.71 -4.69
N GLY A 52 -5.98 -5.93 -3.68
CA GLY A 52 -6.41 -6.44 -2.38
C GLY A 52 -7.71 -7.27 -2.47
N ASP A 53 -8.67 -6.82 -3.26
CA ASP A 53 -9.91 -7.57 -3.52
C ASP A 53 -9.60 -8.92 -4.21
N GLU A 54 -8.68 -8.95 -5.20
CA GLU A 54 -8.24 -10.18 -5.86
C GLU A 54 -7.46 -11.10 -4.92
N MET A 55 -6.58 -10.54 -4.08
CA MET A 55 -5.86 -11.33 -3.07
C MET A 55 -6.81 -11.98 -2.07
N CYS A 56 -7.83 -11.25 -1.60
CA CYS A 56 -8.87 -11.77 -0.71
C CYS A 56 -9.67 -12.90 -1.39
N ALA A 57 -10.04 -12.71 -2.65
CA ALA A 57 -10.78 -13.73 -3.41
C ALA A 57 -9.95 -15.02 -3.57
N ARG A 58 -8.66 -14.92 -3.91
CA ARG A 58 -7.77 -16.09 -4.04
C ARG A 58 -7.47 -16.78 -2.72
N ALA A 59 -7.38 -16.01 -1.65
CA ALA A 59 -7.19 -16.51 -0.29
C ALA A 59 -8.47 -17.09 0.32
N GLU A 60 -9.62 -17.01 -0.37
CA GLU A 60 -10.95 -17.39 0.12
C GLU A 60 -11.34 -16.64 1.43
N LEU A 61 -10.89 -15.38 1.56
CA LEU A 61 -11.17 -14.51 2.70
C LEU A 61 -12.26 -13.50 2.36
N THR A 62 -13.01 -13.08 3.38
CA THR A 62 -13.90 -11.92 3.28
C THR A 62 -13.15 -10.70 3.80
N CYS A 63 -13.05 -9.65 2.99
CA CYS A 63 -12.30 -8.45 3.35
C CYS A 63 -13.21 -7.21 3.34
N GLU A 64 -12.86 -6.21 4.15
CA GLU A 64 -13.45 -4.88 4.15
C GLU A 64 -12.34 -3.83 4.25
N TRP A 65 -12.58 -2.65 3.68
CA TRP A 65 -11.59 -1.58 3.65
C TRP A 65 -11.81 -0.58 4.77
N VAL A 66 -10.69 -0.11 5.35
CA VAL A 66 -10.68 0.86 6.45
C VAL A 66 -9.73 1.99 6.09
N LEU A 67 -10.22 3.23 6.09
CA LEU A 67 -9.36 4.42 5.92
C LEU A 67 -8.61 4.72 7.21
N ASN A 68 -7.35 5.08 7.07
CA ASN A 68 -6.51 5.52 8.17
C ASN A 68 -5.42 6.46 7.69
N ASP A 69 -5.23 7.58 8.37
CA ASP A 69 -4.15 8.51 8.07
C ASP A 69 -2.78 7.83 8.14
N TRP A 70 -1.88 8.16 7.21
CA TRP A 70 -0.58 7.51 7.07
C TRP A 70 0.27 7.52 8.35
N ASP A 71 0.34 8.65 9.04
CA ASP A 71 1.18 8.82 10.23
C ASP A 71 0.85 7.88 11.39
N SER A 72 -0.39 7.40 11.44
CA SER A 72 -0.90 6.47 12.46
C SER A 72 -1.13 5.04 11.94
N ILE A 73 -0.76 4.74 10.69
CA ILE A 73 -1.16 3.49 10.04
C ILE A 73 -0.52 2.25 10.70
N ILE A 74 0.78 2.26 11.01
CA ILE A 74 1.43 1.16 11.74
C ILE A 74 0.95 1.07 13.20
N PRO A 75 0.90 2.17 13.99
CA PRO A 75 0.33 2.14 15.33
C PRO A 75 -1.09 1.57 15.42
N ASN A 76 -1.94 1.89 14.46
CA ASN A 76 -3.32 1.40 14.43
C ASN A 76 -3.41 -0.07 14.00
N LEU A 77 -2.53 -0.57 13.13
CA LEU A 77 -2.40 -2.00 12.84
C LEU A 77 -2.00 -2.78 14.09
N THR A 78 -0.94 -2.35 14.77
CA THR A 78 -0.42 -3.04 15.97
C THR A 78 -1.42 -3.02 17.13
N SER A 79 -2.23 -1.96 17.24
CA SER A 79 -3.33 -1.84 18.21
C SER A 79 -4.57 -2.66 17.85
N GLY A 80 -4.63 -3.28 16.66
CA GLY A 80 -5.74 -4.14 16.24
C GLY A 80 -6.97 -3.40 15.69
N ASN A 81 -6.82 -2.15 15.26
CA ASN A 81 -7.92 -1.40 14.65
C ASN A 81 -8.32 -1.97 13.29
N TYR A 82 -7.38 -2.58 12.58
CA TYR A 82 -7.56 -3.39 11.37
C TYR A 82 -6.50 -4.51 11.32
N ASP A 83 -6.46 -5.29 10.25
CA ASP A 83 -5.71 -6.55 10.22
C ASP A 83 -4.52 -6.51 9.27
N THR A 84 -4.58 -5.67 8.22
CA THR A 84 -3.50 -5.49 7.24
C THR A 84 -3.33 -4.03 6.88
N ILE A 85 -2.15 -3.64 6.38
CA ILE A 85 -1.90 -2.36 5.70
C ILE A 85 -1.64 -2.66 4.23
N ILE A 86 -2.38 -2.00 3.35
CA ILE A 86 -2.15 -2.00 1.91
C ILE A 86 -2.27 -0.55 1.42
N ALA A 87 -1.14 0.17 1.40
CA ALA A 87 -1.08 1.63 1.30
C ALA A 87 0.26 2.13 0.71
N GLY A 88 0.75 1.52 -0.37
CA GLY A 88 2.04 1.90 -0.97
C GLY A 88 3.24 1.71 -0.03
N MET A 89 3.11 0.85 0.98
CA MET A 89 4.11 0.75 2.04
C MET A 89 5.34 -0.04 1.60
N SER A 90 6.48 0.64 1.51
CA SER A 90 7.76 0.02 1.22
C SER A 90 8.19 -0.91 2.34
N ILE A 91 8.67 -2.10 1.97
CA ILE A 91 9.29 -3.04 2.89
C ILE A 91 10.66 -2.50 3.30
N THR A 92 10.90 -2.37 4.60
CA THR A 92 12.19 -1.98 5.18
C THR A 92 12.50 -2.77 6.43
N ASP A 93 13.79 -2.95 6.75
CA ASP A 93 14.22 -3.65 7.96
C ASP A 93 13.65 -2.99 9.24
N GLU A 94 13.57 -1.64 9.27
CA GLU A 94 13.02 -0.90 10.40
C GLU A 94 11.53 -1.19 10.64
N ARG A 95 10.74 -1.27 9.57
CA ARG A 95 9.32 -1.62 9.66
C ARG A 95 9.10 -3.07 10.00
N ASP A 96 9.97 -3.96 9.47
CA ASP A 96 9.93 -5.41 9.72
C ASP A 96 10.31 -5.78 11.18
N GLU A 97 10.90 -4.85 11.96
CA GLU A 97 11.09 -5.00 13.39
C GLU A 97 9.79 -4.89 14.22
N VAL A 98 8.70 -4.38 13.63
CA VAL A 98 7.44 -4.09 14.34
C VAL A 98 6.19 -4.66 13.70
N ILE A 99 6.27 -5.04 12.42
CA ILE A 99 5.20 -5.67 11.64
C ILE A 99 5.80 -6.67 10.64
N ASP A 100 5.08 -7.75 10.33
CA ASP A 100 5.45 -8.66 9.26
C ASP A 100 4.99 -8.13 7.90
N PHE A 101 5.73 -8.43 6.83
CA PHE A 101 5.33 -8.13 5.46
C PHE A 101 5.07 -9.39 4.64
N THR A 102 4.11 -9.32 3.75
CA THR A 102 4.06 -10.28 2.62
C THR A 102 5.27 -10.11 1.73
N GLN A 103 5.48 -11.04 0.78
CA GLN A 103 6.34 -10.75 -0.35
C GLN A 103 5.89 -9.46 -1.05
N ALA A 104 6.82 -8.75 -1.67
CA ALA A 104 6.48 -7.54 -2.41
C ALA A 104 5.54 -7.85 -3.59
N TYR A 105 4.50 -7.00 -3.76
CA TYR A 105 3.60 -7.02 -4.92
C TYR A 105 3.98 -5.95 -5.97
N ILE A 106 4.68 -4.88 -5.61
CA ILE A 106 5.39 -3.99 -6.54
C ILE A 106 6.89 -4.21 -6.37
N PRO A 107 7.67 -4.35 -7.45
CA PRO A 107 9.14 -4.40 -7.39
C PRO A 107 9.74 -3.15 -6.74
N PRO A 108 11.00 -3.20 -6.25
CA PRO A 108 11.69 -2.00 -5.78
C PRO A 108 11.74 -0.94 -6.88
N ALA A 109 11.14 0.23 -6.62
CA ALA A 109 11.09 1.35 -7.54
C ALA A 109 11.91 2.54 -7.02
N SER A 110 12.20 3.51 -7.91
CA SER A 110 12.92 4.71 -7.53
C SER A 110 11.99 5.78 -6.98
N SER A 111 12.50 6.56 -6.03
CA SER A 111 11.90 7.82 -5.58
C SER A 111 12.46 8.99 -6.40
N PHE A 112 11.64 10.00 -6.66
CA PHE A 112 11.96 11.15 -7.48
C PHE A 112 11.92 12.44 -6.67
N PHE A 113 12.78 13.38 -7.08
CA PHE A 113 12.68 14.77 -6.67
C PHE A 113 11.94 15.54 -7.75
N VAL A 114 10.82 16.13 -7.40
CA VAL A 114 10.00 16.95 -8.31
C VAL A 114 9.93 18.36 -7.79
N GLY A 115 10.25 19.33 -8.65
CA GLY A 115 10.32 20.75 -8.32
C GLY A 115 10.08 21.64 -9.53
N MET A 116 10.12 22.96 -9.33
CA MET A 116 9.91 23.96 -10.38
C MET A 116 11.22 24.47 -11.01
N GLU A 117 12.37 24.19 -10.42
CA GLU A 117 13.68 24.64 -10.88
C GLU A 117 14.65 23.46 -10.97
N ASP A 118 15.31 23.29 -12.12
CA ASP A 118 16.32 22.28 -12.36
C ASP A 118 17.61 22.51 -11.55
N GLY A 119 18.25 21.42 -11.17
CA GLY A 119 19.64 21.45 -10.70
C GLY A 119 19.85 22.12 -9.36
N ILE A 120 18.89 22.00 -8.44
CA ILE A 120 19.02 22.48 -7.06
C ILE A 120 20.23 21.80 -6.36
N ASP A 121 20.90 22.56 -5.46
CA ASP A 121 21.92 21.99 -4.56
C ASP A 121 21.21 21.44 -3.31
N LEU A 122 21.14 20.12 -3.19
CA LEU A 122 20.46 19.48 -2.05
C LEU A 122 20.98 19.96 -0.70
N GLY A 123 22.29 20.25 -0.56
CA GLY A 123 22.85 20.71 0.71
C GLY A 123 22.32 22.06 1.21
N GLY A 124 21.68 22.83 0.33
CA GLY A 124 21.06 24.11 0.67
C GLY A 124 19.54 24.19 0.47
N ALA A 125 18.96 23.11 -0.07
CA ALA A 125 17.55 23.07 -0.45
C ALA A 125 16.63 22.75 0.72
N VAL A 126 15.36 23.13 0.56
CA VAL A 126 14.24 22.72 1.41
C VAL A 126 13.44 21.66 0.67
N ILE A 127 13.38 20.45 1.22
CA ILE A 127 12.70 19.32 0.59
C ILE A 127 11.47 18.93 1.40
N ALA A 128 10.32 18.88 0.71
CA ALA A 128 9.07 18.39 1.28
C ALA A 128 8.98 16.87 1.14
N ALA A 129 8.55 16.19 2.19
CA ALA A 129 8.20 14.78 2.16
C ALA A 129 7.02 14.50 3.10
N GLN A 130 6.30 13.41 2.85
CA GLN A 130 5.29 12.98 3.81
C GLN A 130 5.97 12.38 5.04
N THR A 131 5.44 12.69 6.22
CA THR A 131 5.99 12.22 7.50
C THR A 131 6.05 10.70 7.58
N ASN A 132 7.01 10.14 8.34
CA ASN A 132 7.19 8.69 8.53
C ASN A 132 7.38 7.88 7.23
N THR A 133 7.80 8.52 6.14
CA THR A 133 8.18 7.83 4.90
C THR A 133 9.67 7.52 4.85
N ILE A 134 10.06 6.55 4.01
CA ILE A 134 11.48 6.25 3.76
C ILE A 134 12.18 7.44 3.09
N GLN A 135 11.44 8.23 2.32
CA GLN A 135 11.92 9.44 1.68
C GLN A 135 12.26 10.53 2.70
N ALA A 136 11.37 10.78 3.68
CA ALA A 136 11.66 11.71 4.77
C ALA A 136 12.91 11.28 5.55
N GLY A 137 13.04 9.98 5.87
CA GLY A 137 14.21 9.41 6.53
C GLY A 137 15.50 9.63 5.72
N TYR A 138 15.45 9.41 4.40
CA TYR A 138 16.59 9.63 3.50
C TYR A 138 17.03 11.10 3.48
N ILE A 139 16.10 12.05 3.34
CA ILE A 139 16.42 13.48 3.36
C ILE A 139 17.10 13.87 4.69
N ALA A 140 16.55 13.42 5.81
CA ALA A 140 17.07 13.74 7.14
C ALA A 140 18.49 13.18 7.40
N ALA A 141 18.79 11.99 6.85
CA ALA A 141 20.04 11.28 7.14
C ALA A 141 21.16 11.54 6.12
N GLU A 142 20.82 11.67 4.84
CA GLU A 142 21.80 11.45 3.76
C GLU A 142 22.09 12.69 2.89
N THR A 143 21.24 13.74 2.93
CA THR A 143 21.35 14.81 1.91
C THR A 143 21.91 16.12 2.42
N GLY A 144 21.79 16.43 3.70
CA GLY A 144 22.10 17.74 4.27
C GLY A 144 21.08 18.83 3.93
N ALA A 145 20.00 18.50 3.19
CA ALA A 145 18.88 19.39 2.92
C ALA A 145 18.07 19.69 4.19
N THR A 146 17.29 20.76 4.15
CA THR A 146 16.29 21.01 5.18
C THR A 146 15.02 20.23 4.85
N LEU A 147 14.68 19.21 5.65
CA LEU A 147 13.43 18.48 5.54
C LEU A 147 12.28 19.31 6.13
N ILE A 148 11.17 19.40 5.38
CA ILE A 148 9.87 19.80 5.92
C ILE A 148 8.87 18.67 5.70
N GLU A 149 8.16 18.28 6.75
CA GLU A 149 7.26 17.14 6.72
C GLU A 149 5.80 17.59 6.73
N PHE A 150 4.99 16.86 5.97
CA PHE A 150 3.55 17.08 5.86
C PHE A 150 2.77 15.80 6.17
N ALA A 151 1.51 15.94 6.58
CA ALA A 151 0.68 14.81 6.92
C ALA A 151 0.23 14.04 5.67
N THR A 152 -0.01 14.74 4.56
CA THR A 152 -0.53 14.14 3.32
C THR A 152 0.39 14.38 2.12
N PRO A 153 0.35 13.51 1.10
CA PRO A 153 1.11 13.70 -0.13
C PRO A 153 0.74 14.99 -0.88
N ASP A 154 -0.54 15.35 -0.91
CA ASP A 154 -1.01 16.58 -1.57
C ASP A 154 -0.41 17.85 -0.95
N GLU A 155 -0.24 17.86 0.37
CA GLU A 155 0.41 18.99 1.06
C GLU A 155 1.86 19.15 0.65
N THR A 156 2.59 18.07 0.36
CA THR A 156 3.98 18.12 -0.11
C THR A 156 4.08 18.79 -1.49
N ILE A 157 3.16 18.43 -2.40
CA ILE A 157 3.07 19.06 -3.73
C ILE A 157 2.68 20.54 -3.61
N ALA A 158 1.72 20.85 -2.75
CA ALA A 158 1.29 22.24 -2.51
C ALA A 158 2.44 23.09 -1.96
N ALA A 159 3.30 22.56 -1.09
CA ALA A 159 4.46 23.26 -0.55
C ALA A 159 5.44 23.68 -1.65
N VAL A 160 5.69 22.83 -2.66
CA VAL A 160 6.51 23.17 -3.82
C VAL A 160 5.85 24.26 -4.64
N ARG A 161 4.57 24.13 -4.99
CA ARG A 161 3.82 25.13 -5.79
C ARG A 161 3.74 26.48 -5.11
N ASN A 162 3.70 26.54 -3.79
CA ASN A 162 3.66 27.75 -2.98
C ASN A 162 5.05 28.37 -2.72
N GLY A 163 6.14 27.68 -3.10
CA GLY A 163 7.51 28.12 -2.84
C GLY A 163 7.93 27.96 -1.36
N GLU A 164 7.27 27.10 -0.62
CA GLU A 164 7.64 26.71 0.75
C GLU A 164 8.75 25.63 0.75
N ALA A 165 8.81 24.83 -0.31
CA ALA A 165 9.86 23.85 -0.57
C ALA A 165 10.40 24.02 -1.99
N ASP A 166 11.69 23.69 -2.19
CA ASP A 166 12.34 23.69 -3.49
C ASP A 166 11.97 22.45 -4.30
N ALA A 167 11.74 21.33 -3.63
CA ALA A 167 11.26 20.07 -4.23
C ALA A 167 10.45 19.25 -3.24
N VAL A 168 9.64 18.31 -3.78
CA VAL A 168 9.06 17.17 -3.07
C VAL A 168 9.87 15.93 -3.40
N PHE A 169 10.00 15.02 -2.44
CA PHE A 169 10.63 13.72 -2.62
C PHE A 169 9.68 12.60 -2.18
N ALA A 170 9.25 11.79 -3.15
CA ALA A 170 8.32 10.66 -2.94
C ALA A 170 8.56 9.57 -3.99
N ASP A 171 7.75 8.49 -3.96
CA ASP A 171 7.85 7.41 -4.95
C ASP A 171 7.64 7.94 -6.37
N GLY A 172 8.46 7.44 -7.31
CA GLY A 172 8.40 7.86 -8.71
C GLY A 172 7.05 7.57 -9.36
N ASP A 173 6.43 6.45 -8.99
CA ASP A 173 5.11 6.04 -9.50
C ASP A 173 3.98 6.99 -9.06
N PHE A 174 4.15 7.70 -7.95
CA PHE A 174 3.25 8.76 -7.51
C PHE A 174 3.58 10.10 -8.19
N LEU A 175 4.86 10.48 -8.26
CA LEU A 175 5.28 11.81 -8.71
C LEU A 175 5.33 11.96 -10.23
N ALA A 176 5.67 10.90 -10.99
CA ALA A 176 5.83 10.99 -12.44
C ALA A 176 4.54 11.41 -13.17
N PRO A 177 3.35 10.89 -12.84
CA PRO A 177 2.10 11.37 -13.44
C PRO A 177 1.84 12.86 -13.13
N ILE A 178 2.13 13.30 -11.90
CA ILE A 178 1.93 14.69 -11.47
C ILE A 178 2.84 15.64 -12.27
N ALA A 179 4.13 15.30 -12.40
CA ALA A 179 5.08 16.09 -13.19
C ALA A 179 4.73 16.08 -14.69
N ALA A 180 4.18 14.97 -15.21
CA ALA A 180 3.76 14.90 -16.61
C ALA A 180 2.53 15.75 -16.95
N GLU A 181 1.65 15.98 -15.97
CA GLU A 181 0.41 16.76 -16.13
C GLU A 181 0.58 18.25 -15.80
N ASP A 182 1.55 18.63 -14.99
CA ASP A 182 1.80 20.01 -14.55
C ASP A 182 3.05 20.58 -15.27
N PRO A 183 2.89 21.53 -16.21
CA PRO A 183 3.99 22.08 -16.98
C PRO A 183 4.99 22.92 -16.15
N ASP A 184 4.67 23.24 -14.89
CA ASP A 184 5.54 23.97 -13.98
C ASP A 184 6.38 23.04 -13.08
N LEU A 185 6.15 21.72 -13.15
CA LEU A 185 6.84 20.71 -12.35
C LEU A 185 7.66 19.76 -13.24
N ASP A 186 8.91 19.52 -12.85
CA ASP A 186 9.82 18.58 -13.50
C ASP A 186 10.49 17.62 -12.50
N ILE A 187 10.97 16.47 -12.99
CA ILE A 187 11.89 15.61 -12.24
C ILE A 187 13.28 16.24 -12.33
N ILE A 188 13.75 16.82 -11.24
CA ILE A 188 14.87 17.77 -11.25
C ILE A 188 16.22 17.19 -10.81
N LEU A 189 16.26 15.97 -10.28
CA LEU A 189 17.48 15.28 -9.84
C LEU A 189 17.44 13.81 -10.24
N GLU A 190 18.62 13.15 -10.14
CA GLU A 190 18.73 11.72 -10.39
C GLU A 190 17.83 10.92 -9.42
N PRO A 191 17.15 9.87 -9.92
CA PRO A 191 16.33 8.99 -9.12
C PRO A 191 17.11 8.29 -8.00
N VAL A 192 16.46 8.08 -6.86
CA VAL A 192 17.05 7.35 -5.72
C VAL A 192 16.23 6.11 -5.43
N GLN A 193 16.87 4.94 -5.44
CA GLN A 193 16.19 3.70 -5.09
C GLN A 193 16.22 3.48 -3.57
N LEU A 194 15.04 3.36 -2.96
CA LEU A 194 14.84 3.14 -1.53
C LEU A 194 13.90 1.94 -1.30
N GLY A 195 14.15 1.22 -0.20
CA GLY A 195 13.30 0.10 0.22
C GLY A 195 13.41 -1.17 -0.62
N GLY A 196 12.68 -2.19 -0.24
CA GLY A 196 12.67 -3.54 -0.82
C GLY A 196 11.47 -3.86 -1.71
N GLY A 197 10.80 -2.85 -2.26
CA GLY A 197 9.51 -2.96 -2.96
C GLY A 197 8.35 -2.71 -2.02
N VAL A 198 7.12 -2.77 -2.56
CA VAL A 198 5.88 -2.51 -1.80
C VAL A 198 5.22 -3.82 -1.42
N GLY A 199 4.88 -3.99 -0.14
CA GLY A 199 4.24 -5.19 0.41
C GLY A 199 3.07 -4.85 1.32
N MET A 200 2.23 -5.86 1.59
CA MET A 200 1.16 -5.74 2.58
C MET A 200 1.75 -5.95 3.98
N GLY A 201 1.55 -4.96 4.86
CA GLY A 201 1.93 -5.06 6.28
C GLY A 201 0.88 -5.79 7.10
N MET A 202 1.33 -6.63 8.04
CA MET A 202 0.47 -7.39 8.96
C MET A 202 1.08 -7.39 10.36
N ARG A 203 0.27 -7.67 11.38
CA ARG A 203 0.83 -7.85 12.73
C ARG A 203 1.79 -9.04 12.77
N GLU A 204 2.85 -8.93 13.56
CA GLU A 204 3.80 -10.03 13.76
C GLU A 204 3.10 -11.35 14.11
N GLY A 205 3.45 -12.42 13.39
CA GLY A 205 2.92 -13.76 13.58
C GLY A 205 1.47 -13.97 13.14
N ASP A 206 0.90 -13.07 12.32
CA ASP A 206 -0.44 -13.29 11.77
C ASP A 206 -0.42 -14.42 10.73
N GLY A 207 -1.06 -15.53 11.05
CA GLY A 207 -1.06 -16.75 10.20
C GLY A 207 -1.70 -16.57 8.82
N ARG A 208 -2.42 -15.46 8.57
CA ARG A 208 -3.03 -15.16 7.26
C ARG A 208 -2.00 -14.72 6.22
N ILE A 209 -0.79 -14.32 6.64
CA ILE A 209 0.29 -13.90 5.75
C ILE A 209 0.64 -14.98 4.71
N GLU A 210 0.57 -16.25 5.10
CA GLU A 210 0.79 -17.39 4.20
C GLU A 210 -0.24 -17.45 3.06
N ALA A 211 -1.52 -17.17 3.36
CA ALA A 211 -2.59 -17.16 2.37
C ALA A 211 -2.44 -15.99 1.39
N PHE A 212 -2.09 -14.80 1.88
CA PHE A 212 -1.80 -13.65 1.03
C PHE A 212 -0.55 -13.85 0.17
N ASN A 213 0.51 -14.43 0.71
CA ASN A 213 1.69 -14.79 -0.07
C ASN A 213 1.39 -15.81 -1.17
N ALA A 214 0.54 -16.81 -0.89
CA ALA A 214 0.10 -17.77 -1.90
C ALA A 214 -0.73 -17.07 -3.01
N ALA A 215 -1.60 -16.13 -2.65
CA ALA A 215 -2.36 -15.33 -3.59
C ALA A 215 -1.46 -14.48 -4.50
N ILE A 216 -0.50 -13.74 -3.92
CA ILE A 216 0.48 -12.94 -4.67
C ILE A 216 1.30 -13.83 -5.61
N THR A 217 1.79 -14.99 -5.15
CA THR A 217 2.53 -15.94 -5.98
C THR A 217 1.69 -16.41 -7.16
N SER A 218 0.44 -16.80 -6.92
CA SER A 218 -0.49 -17.21 -7.98
C SER A 218 -0.76 -16.10 -9.00
N MET A 219 -0.85 -14.83 -8.55
CA MET A 219 -1.04 -13.67 -9.43
C MET A 219 0.21 -13.35 -10.26
N LYS A 220 1.41 -13.61 -9.72
CA LYS A 220 2.67 -13.51 -10.47
C LYS A 220 2.75 -14.59 -11.55
N GLU A 221 2.41 -15.84 -11.19
CA GLU A 221 2.50 -17.01 -12.08
C GLU A 221 1.52 -16.95 -13.26
N ASP A 222 0.29 -16.47 -13.05
CA ASP A 222 -0.72 -16.39 -14.10
C ASP A 222 -0.73 -15.04 -14.85
N GLY A 223 0.14 -14.10 -14.45
CA GLY A 223 0.29 -12.79 -15.07
C GLY A 223 -0.73 -11.74 -14.64
N THR A 224 -1.67 -12.06 -13.75
CA THR A 224 -2.68 -11.11 -13.26
C THR A 224 -2.02 -9.89 -12.59
N LEU A 225 -0.98 -10.10 -11.77
CA LEU A 225 -0.30 -9.00 -11.10
C LEU A 225 0.38 -8.06 -12.09
N ASN A 226 1.10 -8.61 -13.10
CA ASN A 226 1.74 -7.80 -14.14
C ASN A 226 0.73 -7.03 -14.99
N ALA A 227 -0.43 -7.62 -15.26
CA ALA A 227 -1.51 -6.94 -15.99
C ALA A 227 -2.05 -5.74 -15.18
N LEU A 228 -2.26 -5.91 -13.87
CA LEU A 228 -2.68 -4.81 -12.98
C LEU A 228 -1.61 -3.72 -12.88
N ILE A 229 -0.33 -4.08 -12.72
CA ILE A 229 0.77 -3.09 -12.69
C ILE A 229 0.77 -2.27 -14.00
N THR A 230 0.70 -2.94 -15.14
CA THR A 230 0.69 -2.24 -16.44
C THR A 230 -0.55 -1.37 -16.64
N GLU A 231 -1.71 -1.81 -16.15
CA GLU A 231 -2.96 -1.04 -16.23
C GLU A 231 -2.90 0.27 -15.45
N TRP A 232 -2.36 0.23 -14.23
CA TRP A 232 -2.38 1.37 -13.32
C TRP A 232 -1.16 2.30 -13.42
N PHE A 233 0.03 1.73 -13.71
CA PHE A 233 1.30 2.48 -13.75
C PHE A 233 1.84 2.66 -15.17
N GLY A 234 1.16 2.10 -16.18
CA GLY A 234 1.54 2.23 -17.57
C GLY A 234 2.43 1.09 -18.10
N PRO A 235 2.65 1.06 -19.44
CA PRO A 235 3.34 -0.05 -20.09
C PRO A 235 4.85 -0.10 -19.82
N GLU A 236 5.44 0.97 -19.31
CA GLU A 236 6.88 1.05 -18.98
C GLU A 236 7.15 0.72 -17.50
N ALA A 237 6.10 0.45 -16.70
CA ALA A 237 6.24 0.08 -15.31
C ALA A 237 7.01 -1.24 -15.14
N GLU A 238 7.86 -1.31 -14.11
CA GLU A 238 8.59 -2.53 -13.79
C GLU A 238 7.62 -3.63 -13.30
N THR A 239 7.77 -4.84 -13.83
CA THR A 239 6.92 -6.01 -13.54
C THR A 239 7.76 -7.19 -13.04
N TRP A 240 7.09 -8.23 -12.57
CA TRP A 240 7.71 -9.48 -12.08
C TRP A 240 8.06 -10.44 -13.22
#